data_f8523a522ad356e99ac5fcd3372ec8c2
#
_entry.id   f8523a522ad356e99ac5fcd3372ec8c2
#
_cell.length_a   1.000
_cell.length_b   1.000
_cell.length_c   1.000
_cell.angle_alpha   90.00
_cell.angle_beta   90.00
_cell.angle_gamma   90.00
#
_symmetry.space_group_name_H-M   'P 1'
#
loop_
_entity.id
_entity.type
_entity.pdbx_description
1 polymer ?
#
loop_
_entity_poly.entity_id
_entity_poly.type
_entity_poly.pdbx_seq_one_letter_code
_entity_poly.pdbx_strand_id
1 'polypeptide(L)'
;LSDQLTTVCEIFTADLSKKSECLRLVKALEGRRVDLFINNAGFGDCGPFLQTELDKDLDMLSVNIRALHILTKKIGQQLYKQGFGALLNVGSCAGLMPAGPYMATYYATKAYVVSLTSALAQELREARSPVYVGCLCPGPVNTEFNAVANVEFALRGITPEYCVRCALDGMARRKTVIVPNPVVAAGMTLGRFLPRPVYIKIAAHQQRKKLYKR
;
A
#
# COMPACT_ATOMS: atom_id res chain seq x y z
N LEU A 1 -16.71 13.85 -8.18
CA LEU A 1 -15.29 14.18 -8.47
C LEU A 1 -15.15 15.08 -9.70
N SER A 2 -15.83 14.74 -10.82
CA SER A 2 -15.79 15.58 -12.04
C SER A 2 -16.22 17.02 -11.80
N ASP A 3 -17.24 17.21 -10.97
CA ASP A 3 -17.83 18.53 -10.69
C ASP A 3 -16.93 19.44 -9.80
N GLN A 4 -15.91 18.85 -9.18
CA GLN A 4 -14.94 19.55 -8.32
C GLN A 4 -13.58 19.78 -8.98
N LEU A 5 -13.35 19.18 -10.15
CA LEU A 5 -12.10 19.27 -10.89
C LEU A 5 -12.31 19.97 -12.21
N THR A 6 -11.45 20.93 -12.51
CA THR A 6 -11.37 21.58 -13.85
C THR A 6 -10.76 20.67 -14.93
N THR A 7 -10.58 19.39 -14.63
CA THR A 7 -9.85 18.40 -15.44
C THR A 7 -10.82 17.32 -15.94
N VAL A 8 -10.61 16.82 -17.15
CA VAL A 8 -11.38 15.68 -17.68
C VAL A 8 -11.06 14.42 -16.88
N CYS A 9 -12.10 13.79 -16.30
CA CYS A 9 -11.99 12.52 -15.60
C CYS A 9 -12.52 11.39 -16.48
N GLU A 10 -11.72 10.38 -16.71
CA GLU A 10 -12.11 9.14 -17.37
C GLU A 10 -12.25 8.02 -16.34
N ILE A 11 -13.36 7.31 -16.32
CA ILE A 11 -13.63 6.22 -15.38
C ILE A 11 -13.45 4.89 -16.10
N PHE A 12 -12.59 4.03 -15.55
CA PHE A 12 -12.38 2.66 -16.03
C PHE A 12 -12.71 1.67 -14.92
N THR A 13 -13.85 1.01 -15.02
CA THR A 13 -14.29 0.00 -14.04
C THR A 13 -13.58 -1.32 -14.28
N ALA A 14 -12.92 -1.86 -13.23
CA ALA A 14 -12.23 -3.14 -13.28
C ALA A 14 -12.30 -3.86 -11.91
N ASP A 15 -12.60 -5.15 -11.94
CA ASP A 15 -12.48 -6.03 -10.78
C ASP A 15 -11.02 -6.51 -10.64
N LEU A 16 -10.27 -5.87 -9.78
CA LEU A 16 -8.85 -6.16 -9.58
C LEU A 16 -8.57 -7.52 -8.92
N SER A 17 -9.60 -8.21 -8.39
CA SER A 17 -9.45 -9.61 -7.98
C SER A 17 -9.24 -10.55 -9.18
N LYS A 18 -9.55 -10.11 -10.40
CA LYS A 18 -9.42 -10.89 -11.63
C LYS A 18 -8.22 -10.45 -12.45
N LYS A 19 -7.32 -11.39 -12.74
CA LYS A 19 -6.12 -11.16 -13.58
C LYS A 19 -6.47 -10.56 -14.94
N SER A 20 -7.53 -11.06 -15.60
CA SER A 20 -7.99 -10.57 -16.89
C SER A 20 -8.34 -9.08 -16.86
N GLU A 21 -9.01 -8.62 -15.80
CA GLU A 21 -9.39 -7.22 -15.62
C GLU A 21 -8.18 -6.32 -15.38
N CYS A 22 -7.19 -6.80 -14.61
CA CYS A 22 -5.93 -6.08 -14.46
C CYS A 22 -5.21 -5.91 -15.81
N LEU A 23 -5.19 -6.95 -16.64
CA LEU A 23 -4.58 -6.90 -17.98
C LEU A 23 -5.39 -6.02 -18.94
N ARG A 24 -6.72 -6.01 -18.83
CA ARG A 24 -7.62 -5.12 -19.59
C ARG A 24 -7.33 -3.65 -19.25
N LEU A 25 -7.16 -3.32 -17.97
CA LEU A 25 -6.75 -1.98 -17.54
C LEU A 25 -5.38 -1.59 -18.12
N VAL A 26 -4.39 -2.49 -18.04
CA VAL A 26 -3.07 -2.24 -18.63
C VAL A 26 -3.18 -1.94 -20.12
N LYS A 27 -3.95 -2.74 -20.86
CA LYS A 27 -4.17 -2.56 -22.30
C LYS A 27 -4.82 -1.20 -22.62
N ALA A 28 -5.76 -0.75 -21.78
CA ALA A 28 -6.39 0.56 -21.96
C ALA A 28 -5.42 1.74 -21.75
N LEU A 29 -4.31 1.51 -21.03
CA LEU A 29 -3.27 2.51 -20.79
C LEU A 29 -2.08 2.42 -21.78
N GLU A 30 -2.03 1.39 -22.63
CA GLU A 30 -0.98 1.23 -23.64
C GLU A 30 -0.98 2.41 -24.62
N GLY A 31 0.21 2.97 -24.87
CA GLY A 31 0.40 4.12 -25.77
C GLY A 31 -0.04 5.47 -25.17
N ARG A 32 -0.69 5.48 -24.00
CA ARG A 32 -1.02 6.74 -23.31
C ARG A 32 0.17 7.23 -22.51
N ARG A 33 0.37 8.53 -22.47
CA ARG A 33 1.34 9.15 -21.57
C ARG A 33 0.86 9.01 -20.12
N VAL A 34 1.72 8.48 -19.25
CA VAL A 34 1.46 8.36 -17.81
C VAL A 34 2.51 9.16 -17.05
N ASP A 35 2.10 10.23 -16.38
CA ASP A 35 2.99 11.06 -15.54
C ASP A 35 3.07 10.51 -14.12
N LEU A 36 1.93 10.04 -13.59
CA LEU A 36 1.84 9.43 -12.24
C LEU A 36 0.84 8.29 -12.26
N PHE A 37 1.25 7.14 -11.73
CA PHE A 37 0.38 6.00 -11.48
C PHE A 37 0.37 5.66 -9.98
N ILE A 38 -0.82 5.56 -9.38
CA ILE A 38 -0.97 5.24 -7.97
C ILE A 38 -1.71 3.90 -7.82
N ASN A 39 -1.02 2.88 -7.33
CA ASN A 39 -1.61 1.61 -6.92
C ASN A 39 -2.18 1.75 -5.51
N ASN A 40 -3.42 2.21 -5.41
CA ASN A 40 -4.07 2.46 -4.13
C ASN A 40 -4.99 1.31 -3.68
N ALA A 41 -5.55 0.55 -4.61
CA ALA A 41 -6.51 -0.50 -4.29
C ALA A 41 -5.95 -1.54 -3.32
N GLY A 42 -6.71 -1.85 -2.30
CA GLY A 42 -6.36 -2.84 -1.29
C GLY A 42 -7.27 -2.77 -0.09
N PHE A 43 -7.41 -3.89 0.60
CA PHE A 43 -8.22 -3.99 1.80
C PHE A 43 -7.54 -4.90 2.83
N GLY A 44 -8.11 -4.97 4.04
CA GLY A 44 -7.63 -5.78 5.14
C GLY A 44 -8.74 -6.57 5.79
N ASP A 45 -8.34 -7.49 6.67
CA ASP A 45 -9.24 -8.20 7.56
C ASP A 45 -8.60 -8.39 8.92
N CYS A 46 -9.43 -8.52 9.97
CA CYS A 46 -8.98 -8.67 11.35
C CYS A 46 -9.74 -9.81 12.05
N GLY A 47 -8.99 -10.77 12.52
CA GLY A 47 -9.49 -11.94 13.27
C GLY A 47 -8.36 -12.93 13.55
N PRO A 48 -8.58 -13.92 14.43
CA PRO A 48 -7.66 -15.05 14.57
C PRO A 48 -7.55 -15.77 13.24
N PHE A 49 -6.33 -15.96 12.72
CA PHE A 49 -6.09 -16.50 11.36
C PHE A 49 -6.84 -17.82 11.06
N LEU A 50 -6.95 -18.70 12.04
CA LEU A 50 -7.66 -19.97 11.87
C LEU A 50 -9.20 -19.84 11.91
N GLN A 51 -9.73 -18.61 12.07
CA GLN A 51 -11.16 -18.32 12.16
C GLN A 51 -11.61 -17.31 11.11
N THR A 52 -10.68 -16.73 10.32
CA THR A 52 -11.02 -15.84 9.18
C THR A 52 -11.49 -16.67 7.99
N GLU A 53 -12.31 -16.04 7.13
CA GLU A 53 -12.85 -16.66 5.93
C GLU A 53 -11.74 -16.79 4.86
N LEU A 54 -11.53 -18.03 4.36
CA LEU A 54 -10.49 -18.33 3.36
C LEU A 54 -10.68 -17.52 2.08
N ASP A 55 -11.92 -17.41 1.60
CA ASP A 55 -12.21 -16.68 0.35
C ASP A 55 -11.85 -15.20 0.48
N LYS A 56 -12.09 -14.59 1.64
CA LYS A 56 -11.68 -13.20 1.91
C LYS A 56 -10.16 -13.05 1.95
N ASP A 57 -9.45 -14.01 2.51
CA ASP A 57 -7.98 -14.04 2.47
C ASP A 57 -7.46 -14.16 1.04
N LEU A 58 -8.04 -15.05 0.21
CA LEU A 58 -7.67 -15.23 -1.19
C LEU A 58 -7.96 -14.00 -2.05
N ASP A 59 -9.07 -13.33 -1.81
CA ASP A 59 -9.40 -12.06 -2.45
C ASP A 59 -8.40 -10.96 -2.05
N MET A 60 -8.02 -10.90 -0.78
CA MET A 60 -6.99 -9.98 -0.29
C MET A 60 -5.64 -10.23 -0.98
N LEU A 61 -5.22 -11.49 -1.12
CA LEU A 61 -4.01 -11.86 -1.87
C LEU A 61 -4.13 -11.45 -3.34
N SER A 62 -5.31 -11.64 -3.92
CA SER A 62 -5.57 -11.29 -5.32
C SER A 62 -5.46 -9.80 -5.58
N VAL A 63 -6.04 -8.96 -4.73
CA VAL A 63 -6.02 -7.50 -4.90
C VAL A 63 -4.69 -6.91 -4.41
N ASN A 64 -4.30 -7.19 -3.15
CA ASN A 64 -3.15 -6.53 -2.53
C ASN A 64 -1.81 -6.99 -3.11
N ILE A 65 -1.72 -8.22 -3.65
CA ILE A 65 -0.48 -8.76 -4.21
C ILE A 65 -0.58 -8.91 -5.72
N ARG A 66 -1.45 -9.79 -6.23
CA ARG A 66 -1.46 -10.16 -7.65
C ARG A 66 -1.75 -8.96 -8.55
N ALA A 67 -2.81 -8.20 -8.27
CA ALA A 67 -3.16 -7.02 -9.05
C ALA A 67 -2.07 -5.95 -8.97
N LEU A 68 -1.64 -5.60 -7.75
CA LEU A 68 -0.57 -4.64 -7.53
C LEU A 68 0.71 -5.04 -8.26
N HIS A 69 1.10 -6.33 -8.21
CA HIS A 69 2.28 -6.83 -8.92
C HIS A 69 2.15 -6.65 -10.43
N ILE A 70 1.01 -7.05 -11.01
CA ILE A 70 0.76 -6.91 -12.46
C ILE A 70 0.86 -5.45 -12.87
N LEU A 71 0.17 -4.57 -12.16
CA LEU A 71 0.14 -3.14 -12.46
C LEU A 71 1.51 -2.50 -12.26
N THR A 72 2.21 -2.80 -11.14
CA THR A 72 3.58 -2.33 -10.91
C THR A 72 4.52 -2.75 -12.03
N LYS A 73 4.47 -4.03 -12.45
CA LYS A 73 5.34 -4.56 -13.51
C LYS A 73 5.04 -3.91 -14.86
N LYS A 74 3.78 -3.87 -15.27
CA LYS A 74 3.38 -3.42 -16.60
C LYS A 74 3.51 -1.90 -16.75
N ILE A 75 3.01 -1.16 -15.78
CA ILE A 75 3.15 0.30 -15.77
C ILE A 75 4.61 0.73 -15.56
N GLY A 76 5.34 0.05 -14.67
CA GLY A 76 6.77 0.28 -14.51
C GLY A 76 7.56 0.09 -15.81
N GLN A 77 7.25 -0.95 -16.60
CA GLN A 77 7.83 -1.15 -17.93
C GLN A 77 7.47 -0.02 -18.90
N GLN A 78 6.21 0.46 -18.86
CA GLN A 78 5.75 1.57 -19.70
C GLN A 78 6.48 2.87 -19.33
N LEU A 79 6.56 3.23 -18.04
CA LEU A 79 7.28 4.41 -17.58
C LEU A 79 8.77 4.35 -17.90
N TYR A 80 9.39 3.17 -17.74
CA TYR A 80 10.80 2.96 -18.09
C TYR A 80 11.06 3.23 -19.58
N LYS A 81 10.21 2.70 -20.46
CA LYS A 81 10.27 2.97 -21.91
C LYS A 81 9.99 4.42 -22.26
N GLN A 82 9.05 5.05 -21.54
CA GLN A 82 8.70 6.45 -21.70
C GLN A 82 9.87 7.38 -21.29
N GLY A 83 10.76 6.92 -20.40
CA GLY A 83 11.91 7.68 -19.93
C GLY A 83 11.61 8.67 -18.82
N PHE A 84 10.39 8.75 -18.30
CA PHE A 84 9.98 9.61 -17.18
C PHE A 84 8.69 9.10 -16.54
N GLY A 85 8.31 9.69 -15.41
CA GLY A 85 7.07 9.43 -14.71
C GLY A 85 7.30 8.87 -13.31
N ALA A 86 6.20 8.64 -12.59
CA ALA A 86 6.20 8.19 -11.22
C ALA A 86 5.20 7.05 -10.99
N LEU A 87 5.59 6.09 -10.16
CA LEU A 87 4.74 5.01 -9.67
C LEU A 87 4.76 5.01 -8.14
N LEU A 88 3.58 5.14 -7.53
CA LEU A 88 3.41 5.08 -6.08
C LEU A 88 2.56 3.87 -5.71
N ASN A 89 3.14 2.91 -5.00
CA ASN A 89 2.42 1.80 -4.40
C ASN A 89 1.95 2.17 -3.00
N VAL A 90 0.70 1.88 -2.66
CA VAL A 90 0.18 2.09 -1.32
C VAL A 90 0.36 0.82 -0.48
N GLY A 91 1.44 0.84 0.29
CA GLY A 91 1.74 -0.15 1.31
C GLY A 91 0.95 0.06 2.60
N SER A 92 1.62 -0.03 3.72
CA SER A 92 1.15 0.28 5.08
C SER A 92 2.33 0.22 6.04
N CYS A 93 2.23 0.88 7.20
CA CYS A 93 3.15 0.62 8.31
C CYS A 93 3.14 -0.86 8.75
N ALA A 94 2.04 -1.59 8.51
CA ALA A 94 1.95 -3.04 8.70
C ALA A 94 3.03 -3.80 7.92
N GLY A 95 3.38 -3.34 6.71
CA GLY A 95 4.43 -3.94 5.88
C GLY A 95 5.86 -3.68 6.35
N LEU A 96 6.05 -2.76 7.30
CA LEU A 96 7.35 -2.44 7.91
C LEU A 96 7.58 -3.21 9.22
N MET A 97 6.58 -3.93 9.70
CA MET A 97 6.62 -4.72 10.93
C MET A 97 6.92 -6.20 10.63
N PRO A 98 7.55 -6.93 11.56
CA PRO A 98 7.96 -8.33 11.35
C PRO A 98 6.79 -9.31 11.22
N ALA A 99 5.65 -9.03 11.83
CA ALA A 99 4.39 -9.78 11.74
C ALA A 99 3.25 -9.00 12.40
N GLY A 100 2.01 -9.34 12.05
CA GLY A 100 0.80 -8.77 12.64
C GLY A 100 -0.19 -9.85 13.06
N PRO A 101 -0.08 -10.43 14.27
CA PRO A 101 -1.09 -11.35 14.78
C PRO A 101 -2.48 -10.72 14.70
N TYR A 102 -3.50 -11.52 14.40
CA TYR A 102 -4.89 -11.11 14.14
C TYR A 102 -5.12 -10.30 12.86
N MET A 103 -4.08 -10.02 12.07
CA MET A 103 -4.14 -9.45 10.72
C MET A 103 -3.05 -10.08 9.85
N ALA A 104 -2.82 -11.38 9.98
CA ALA A 104 -1.66 -12.09 9.44
C ALA A 104 -1.54 -11.90 7.92
N THR A 105 -2.60 -12.21 7.17
CA THR A 105 -2.66 -12.08 5.70
C THR A 105 -2.41 -10.64 5.28
N TYR A 106 -3.07 -9.66 5.91
CA TYR A 106 -2.89 -8.25 5.58
C TYR A 106 -1.43 -7.79 5.75
N TYR A 107 -0.81 -8.10 6.89
CA TYR A 107 0.59 -7.73 7.14
C TYR A 107 1.54 -8.36 6.13
N ALA A 108 1.32 -9.64 5.80
CA ALA A 108 2.10 -10.35 4.78
C ALA A 108 1.96 -9.69 3.41
N THR A 109 0.73 -9.32 2.99
CA THR A 109 0.52 -8.63 1.71
C THR A 109 1.22 -7.28 1.67
N LYS A 110 1.17 -6.50 2.77
CA LYS A 110 1.79 -5.18 2.81
C LYS A 110 3.32 -5.25 2.94
N ALA A 111 3.87 -6.29 3.55
CA ALA A 111 5.31 -6.58 3.53
C ALA A 111 5.79 -6.89 2.11
N TYR A 112 5.03 -7.67 1.34
CA TYR A 112 5.29 -7.91 -0.07
C TYR A 112 5.39 -6.60 -0.86
N VAL A 113 4.41 -5.69 -0.69
CA VAL A 113 4.38 -4.40 -1.39
C VAL A 113 5.62 -3.55 -1.08
N VAL A 114 5.99 -3.45 0.20
CA VAL A 114 7.17 -2.68 0.64
C VAL A 114 8.45 -3.27 0.04
N SER A 115 8.61 -4.59 0.11
CA SER A 115 9.80 -5.29 -0.40
C SER A 115 9.93 -5.13 -1.91
N LEU A 116 8.88 -5.43 -2.67
CA LEU A 116 8.85 -5.29 -4.12
C LEU A 116 9.19 -3.87 -4.56
N THR A 117 8.54 -2.88 -3.95
CA THR A 117 8.73 -1.46 -4.32
C THR A 117 10.14 -0.99 -4.01
N SER A 118 10.70 -1.41 -2.87
CA SER A 118 12.06 -1.03 -2.47
C SER A 118 13.11 -1.62 -3.41
N ALA A 119 12.95 -2.88 -3.82
CA ALA A 119 13.82 -3.54 -4.77
C ALA A 119 13.78 -2.83 -6.13
N LEU A 120 12.59 -2.62 -6.69
CA LEU A 120 12.41 -1.93 -7.97
C LEU A 120 12.98 -0.50 -7.95
N ALA A 121 12.77 0.24 -6.86
CA ALA A 121 13.35 1.58 -6.72
C ALA A 121 14.89 1.58 -6.71
N GLN A 122 15.50 0.53 -6.17
CA GLN A 122 16.95 0.37 -6.19
C GLN A 122 17.46 0.01 -7.59
N GLU A 123 16.82 -0.94 -8.26
CA GLU A 123 17.14 -1.33 -9.65
C GLU A 123 17.11 -0.12 -10.60
N LEU A 124 16.07 0.72 -10.50
CA LEU A 124 15.94 1.94 -11.31
C LEU A 124 17.03 2.97 -11.00
N ARG A 125 17.44 3.08 -9.74
CA ARG A 125 18.58 3.94 -9.35
C ARG A 125 19.90 3.47 -9.96
N GLU A 126 20.17 2.18 -9.91
CA GLU A 126 21.37 1.57 -10.51
C GLU A 126 21.39 1.74 -12.03
N ALA A 127 20.22 1.61 -12.66
CA ALA A 127 20.01 1.89 -14.09
C ALA A 127 20.04 3.40 -14.46
N ARG A 128 20.24 4.30 -13.48
CA ARG A 128 20.17 5.77 -13.64
C ARG A 128 18.90 6.23 -14.33
N SER A 129 17.80 5.51 -14.12
CA SER A 129 16.50 5.87 -14.68
C SER A 129 15.93 7.11 -13.97
N PRO A 130 15.37 8.08 -14.73
CA PRO A 130 14.67 9.21 -14.12
C PRO A 130 13.30 8.84 -13.52
N VAL A 131 12.78 7.66 -13.83
CA VAL A 131 11.52 7.17 -13.30
C VAL A 131 11.56 7.08 -11.77
N TYR A 132 10.52 7.58 -11.11
CA TYR A 132 10.38 7.45 -9.67
C TYR A 132 9.49 6.25 -9.32
N VAL A 133 9.91 5.47 -8.33
CA VAL A 133 9.08 4.43 -7.71
C VAL A 133 9.18 4.56 -6.20
N GLY A 134 8.03 4.61 -5.52
CA GLY A 134 7.95 4.73 -4.07
C GLY A 134 6.79 3.96 -3.46
N CYS A 135 6.88 3.76 -2.15
CA CYS A 135 5.89 3.08 -1.32
C CYS A 135 5.38 4.03 -0.24
N LEU A 136 4.09 4.36 -0.29
CA LEU A 136 3.41 5.06 0.80
C LEU A 136 3.02 4.05 1.87
N CYS A 137 3.51 4.23 3.09
CA CYS A 137 3.28 3.34 4.23
C CYS A 137 2.55 4.09 5.35
N PRO A 138 1.24 4.36 5.20
CA PRO A 138 0.49 5.04 6.24
C PRO A 138 0.29 4.16 7.47
N GLY A 139 0.21 4.80 8.63
CA GLY A 139 -0.44 4.26 9.82
C GLY A 139 -1.96 4.37 9.68
N PRO A 140 -2.71 4.43 10.79
CA PRO A 140 -4.15 4.66 10.74
C PRO A 140 -4.48 5.98 10.03
N VAL A 141 -5.40 5.91 9.06
CA VAL A 141 -5.99 7.06 8.35
C VAL A 141 -7.49 7.00 8.52
N ASN A 142 -8.13 8.14 8.75
CA ASN A 142 -9.57 8.22 8.94
C ASN A 142 -10.29 8.07 7.58
N THR A 143 -10.55 6.83 7.18
CA THR A 143 -11.21 6.45 5.93
C THR A 143 -12.16 5.29 6.17
N GLU A 144 -12.92 4.90 5.17
CA GLU A 144 -13.80 3.71 5.16
C GLU A 144 -13.03 2.38 5.33
N PHE A 145 -11.70 2.37 5.17
CA PHE A 145 -10.86 1.18 5.36
C PHE A 145 -11.13 0.50 6.72
N ASN A 146 -11.39 1.28 7.77
CA ASN A 146 -11.63 0.76 9.12
C ASN A 146 -12.90 -0.10 9.17
N ALA A 147 -13.95 0.32 8.47
CA ALA A 147 -15.20 -0.42 8.38
C ALA A 147 -15.02 -1.71 7.56
N VAL A 148 -14.33 -1.64 6.42
CA VAL A 148 -14.07 -2.80 5.54
C VAL A 148 -13.19 -3.85 6.23
N ALA A 149 -12.17 -3.40 6.98
CA ALA A 149 -11.23 -4.27 7.68
C ALA A 149 -11.75 -4.75 9.06
N ASN A 150 -12.95 -4.35 9.47
CA ASN A 150 -13.51 -4.64 10.80
C ASN A 150 -12.57 -4.24 11.95
N VAL A 151 -11.96 -3.06 11.88
CA VAL A 151 -11.00 -2.60 12.90
C VAL A 151 -11.35 -1.24 13.47
N GLU A 152 -11.17 -1.08 14.78
CA GLU A 152 -11.06 0.21 15.43
C GLU A 152 -9.61 0.43 15.86
N PHE A 153 -8.98 1.48 15.34
CA PHE A 153 -7.61 1.79 15.73
C PHE A 153 -7.55 2.45 17.10
N ALA A 154 -6.65 1.96 17.96
CA ALA A 154 -6.37 2.57 19.26
C ALA A 154 -5.64 3.93 19.13
N LEU A 155 -4.89 4.12 18.04
CA LEU A 155 -4.23 5.38 17.71
C LEU A 155 -5.16 6.26 16.89
N ARG A 156 -5.21 7.55 17.21
CA ARG A 156 -5.92 8.53 16.39
C ARG A 156 -5.36 8.55 14.99
N GLY A 157 -6.22 8.33 13.99
CA GLY A 157 -5.85 8.39 12.59
C GLY A 157 -5.48 9.80 12.15
N ILE A 158 -4.62 9.90 11.13
CA ILE A 158 -4.39 11.15 10.40
C ILE A 158 -5.51 11.36 9.38
N THR A 159 -5.68 12.59 8.90
CA THR A 159 -6.66 12.86 7.84
C THR A 159 -6.15 12.37 6.48
N PRO A 160 -7.05 12.00 5.55
CA PRO A 160 -6.68 11.62 4.18
C PRO A 160 -5.86 12.72 3.48
N GLU A 161 -6.24 13.99 3.64
CA GLU A 161 -5.57 15.14 3.03
C GLU A 161 -4.12 15.28 3.51
N TYR A 162 -3.90 15.11 4.84
CA TYR A 162 -2.54 15.13 5.39
C TYR A 162 -1.71 13.95 4.86
N CYS A 163 -2.32 12.77 4.76
CA CYS A 163 -1.66 11.59 4.21
C CYS A 163 -1.21 11.82 2.76
N VAL A 164 -2.10 12.36 1.92
CA VAL A 164 -1.81 12.68 0.52
C VAL A 164 -0.73 13.74 0.40
N ARG A 165 -0.79 14.81 1.19
CA ARG A 165 0.25 15.86 1.20
C ARG A 165 1.62 15.27 1.52
N CYS A 166 1.71 14.43 2.55
CA CYS A 166 2.97 13.74 2.89
C CYS A 166 3.44 12.80 1.78
N ALA A 167 2.52 12.15 1.06
CA ALA A 167 2.86 11.32 -0.08
C ALA A 167 3.51 12.15 -1.20
N LEU A 168 2.87 13.25 -1.60
CA LEU A 168 3.36 14.13 -2.66
C LEU A 168 4.72 14.77 -2.28
N ASP A 169 4.86 15.25 -1.05
CA ASP A 169 6.13 15.78 -0.54
C ASP A 169 7.24 14.71 -0.53
N GLY A 170 6.90 13.49 -0.13
CA GLY A 170 7.84 12.38 -0.14
C GLY A 170 8.27 11.98 -1.55
N MET A 171 7.34 11.99 -2.51
CA MET A 171 7.62 11.77 -3.93
C MET A 171 8.52 12.87 -4.51
N ALA A 172 8.23 14.13 -4.24
CA ALA A 172 9.05 15.27 -4.68
C ALA A 172 10.50 15.16 -4.18
N ARG A 173 10.69 14.64 -2.97
CA ARG A 173 12.01 14.34 -2.38
C ARG A 173 12.57 12.98 -2.77
N ARG A 174 11.95 12.26 -3.69
CA ARG A 174 12.33 10.93 -4.19
C ARG A 174 12.55 9.89 -3.09
N LYS A 175 11.78 9.94 -1.99
CA LYS A 175 11.83 8.96 -0.91
C LYS A 175 11.26 7.62 -1.38
N THR A 176 11.98 6.53 -1.19
CA THR A 176 11.50 5.18 -1.54
C THR A 176 10.36 4.71 -0.62
N VAL A 177 10.46 4.98 0.69
CA VAL A 177 9.43 4.65 1.68
C VAL A 177 8.98 5.94 2.35
N ILE A 178 7.68 6.20 2.32
CA ILE A 178 7.05 7.41 2.87
C ILE A 178 6.12 6.99 4.00
N VAL A 179 6.43 7.40 5.22
CA VAL A 179 5.59 7.17 6.42
C VAL A 179 5.02 8.53 6.87
N PRO A 180 3.73 8.82 6.64
CA PRO A 180 3.16 10.15 6.87
C PRO A 180 3.18 10.61 8.33
N ASN A 181 2.97 9.68 9.28
CA ASN A 181 2.95 10.02 10.70
C ASN A 181 4.35 9.90 11.31
N PRO A 182 4.98 11.01 11.79
CA PRO A 182 6.34 10.99 12.32
C PRO A 182 6.47 10.12 13.59
N VAL A 183 5.44 10.03 14.41
CA VAL A 183 5.44 9.17 15.61
C VAL A 183 5.46 7.70 15.20
N VAL A 184 4.64 7.34 14.20
CA VAL A 184 4.66 5.99 13.63
C VAL A 184 6.02 5.70 12.98
N ALA A 185 6.58 6.64 12.23
CA ALA A 185 7.89 6.49 11.59
C ALA A 185 9.00 6.23 12.63
N ALA A 186 9.03 7.02 13.70
CA ALA A 186 9.97 6.83 14.80
C ALA A 186 9.79 5.46 15.48
N GLY A 187 8.54 5.09 15.79
CA GLY A 187 8.23 3.77 16.36
C GLY A 187 8.65 2.59 15.47
N MET A 188 8.46 2.70 14.15
CA MET A 188 8.91 1.69 13.18
C MET A 188 10.45 1.60 13.14
N THR A 189 11.14 2.74 13.20
CA THR A 189 12.61 2.78 13.18
C THR A 189 13.19 2.20 14.46
N LEU A 190 12.69 2.60 15.62
CA LEU A 190 13.13 2.08 16.92
C LEU A 190 12.79 0.59 17.08
N GLY A 191 11.64 0.17 16.59
CA GLY A 191 11.19 -1.23 16.63
C GLY A 191 12.15 -2.21 15.93
N ARG A 192 12.93 -1.75 14.94
CA ARG A 192 13.91 -2.58 14.23
C ARG A 192 15.04 -3.08 15.13
N PHE A 193 15.33 -2.38 16.22
CA PHE A 193 16.36 -2.77 17.20
C PHE A 193 15.81 -3.75 18.26
N LEU A 194 14.51 -3.98 18.31
CA LEU A 194 13.93 -4.96 19.21
C LEU A 194 14.11 -6.39 18.67
N PRO A 195 14.35 -7.39 19.53
CA PRO A 195 14.29 -8.79 19.13
C PRO A 195 12.92 -9.09 18.50
N ARG A 196 12.93 -9.80 17.37
CA ARG A 196 11.71 -10.09 16.58
C ARG A 196 10.54 -10.64 17.43
N PRO A 197 10.74 -11.60 18.38
CA PRO A 197 9.65 -12.09 19.20
C PRO A 197 9.03 -11.02 20.11
N VAL A 198 9.82 -10.09 20.63
CA VAL A 198 9.34 -8.98 21.47
C VAL A 198 8.49 -8.03 20.64
N TYR A 199 8.97 -7.67 19.45
CA TYR A 199 8.22 -6.78 18.57
C TYR A 199 6.87 -7.40 18.14
N ILE A 200 6.85 -8.73 17.85
CA ILE A 200 5.61 -9.45 17.52
C ILE A 200 4.63 -9.47 18.72
N LYS A 201 5.12 -9.65 19.95
CA LYS A 201 4.27 -9.57 21.16
C LYS A 201 3.64 -8.18 21.33
N ILE A 202 4.39 -7.11 21.09
CA ILE A 202 3.88 -5.72 21.11
C ILE A 202 2.79 -5.56 20.04
N ALA A 203 3.06 -6.01 18.81
CA ALA A 203 2.09 -5.97 17.72
C ALA A 203 0.81 -6.76 18.09
N ALA A 204 0.95 -7.98 18.61
CA ALA A 204 -0.17 -8.80 19.05
C ALA A 204 -1.04 -8.10 20.11
N HIS A 205 -0.41 -7.46 21.10
CA HIS A 205 -1.13 -6.72 22.13
C HIS A 205 -1.95 -5.56 21.53
N GLN A 206 -1.37 -4.80 20.62
CA GLN A 206 -2.07 -3.70 19.95
C GLN A 206 -3.22 -4.18 19.06
N GLN A 207 -3.01 -5.27 18.30
CA GLN A 207 -4.04 -5.81 17.42
C GLN A 207 -5.19 -6.45 18.23
N ARG A 208 -4.89 -7.12 19.35
CA ARG A 208 -5.90 -7.69 20.23
C ARG A 208 -6.87 -6.66 20.80
N LYS A 209 -6.39 -5.45 21.10
CA LYS A 209 -7.24 -4.34 21.55
C LYS A 209 -8.31 -3.94 20.51
N LYS A 210 -8.07 -4.21 19.23
CA LYS A 210 -9.03 -3.94 18.15
C LYS A 210 -10.18 -4.96 18.11
N LEU A 211 -9.93 -6.20 18.59
CA LEU A 211 -10.92 -7.27 18.63
C LEU A 211 -11.89 -7.14 19.82
N TYR A 212 -11.43 -6.61 20.95
CA TYR A 212 -12.19 -6.58 22.21
C TYR A 212 -13.02 -5.30 22.42
N LYS A 213 -13.03 -4.38 21.45
CA LYS A 213 -13.90 -3.18 21.49
C LYS A 213 -15.28 -3.39 20.85
N ARG A 214 -15.66 -4.66 20.63
CA ARG A 214 -17.02 -5.06 20.21
C ARG A 214 -17.91 -5.34 21.40
#